data_24d6a8a86f700d04a122117c46f8e629
#
_entry.id   24d6a8a86f700d04a122117c46f8e629
#
_cell.length_a   1.000
_cell.length_b   1.000
_cell.length_c   1.000
_cell.angle_alpha   90.00
_cell.angle_beta   90.00
_cell.angle_gamma   90.00
#
_symmetry.space_group_name_H-M   'P 1'
#
loop_
_entity.id
_entity.type
_entity.pdbx_description
1 polymer ?
#
loop_
_entity_poly.entity_id
_entity_poly.type
_entity_poly.pdbx_seq_one_letter_code
_entity_poly.pdbx_strand_id
1 'polypeptide(L)'
;TRLMAVLFLVYGAALAMGTFVETWYNTDTAKIWIYNAWWFELIMVLFVVNFIGNIGRYRLLKRENWAVFVLHASWIFIIVGAGVTRYISDEGKLALREGEEADFYTSELTYITAQVDGTYEGQPLRKAKQTEVLFSEFTSNNYSWASDFKGKDFHIELTRFIANAEESFVEDPSGEEYLKIVESSGGEGHEHYLKAGSLENFHGLPISLNKPTEGAINLQITPEGSYISSPYLGSYMTMTDQKVFTVAKDSMQPLQYRCLYNIGGMRFVLPEPLKKGKMVMASIAANKRTAAEEAKTI
;
A
#
# COMPACT_ATOMS: atom_id res chain seq x y z
N THR A 1 18.44 -19.08 -39.05
CA THR A 1 16.98 -19.39 -39.13
C THR A 1 16.52 -20.35 -38.05
N ARG A 2 17.16 -21.53 -37.84
CA ARG A 2 16.74 -22.47 -36.77
C ARG A 2 16.81 -21.86 -35.38
N LEU A 3 17.89 -21.16 -35.05
CA LEU A 3 18.04 -20.48 -33.75
C LEU A 3 16.93 -19.43 -33.56
N MET A 4 16.61 -18.67 -34.60
CA MET A 4 15.53 -17.66 -34.54
C MET A 4 14.17 -18.27 -34.22
N ALA A 5 13.83 -19.40 -34.85
CA ALA A 5 12.57 -20.11 -34.57
C ALA A 5 12.52 -20.59 -33.11
N VAL A 6 13.61 -21.12 -32.56
CA VAL A 6 13.71 -21.53 -31.17
C VAL A 6 13.54 -20.33 -30.24
N LEU A 7 14.24 -19.20 -30.51
CA LEU A 7 14.11 -17.99 -29.70
C LEU A 7 12.68 -17.45 -29.70
N PHE A 8 11.98 -17.44 -30.84
CA PHE A 8 10.57 -17.02 -30.86
C PHE A 8 9.65 -17.95 -30.08
N LEU A 9 9.87 -19.26 -30.14
CA LEU A 9 9.09 -20.22 -29.35
C LEU A 9 9.33 -20.03 -27.85
N VAL A 10 10.58 -19.87 -27.44
CA VAL A 10 10.94 -19.63 -26.02
C VAL A 10 10.38 -18.30 -25.53
N TYR A 11 10.47 -17.25 -26.35
CA TYR A 11 9.92 -15.94 -26.04
C TYR A 11 8.39 -15.99 -25.91
N GLY A 12 7.71 -16.62 -26.87
CA GLY A 12 6.25 -16.79 -26.81
C GLY A 12 5.80 -17.60 -25.59
N ALA A 13 6.54 -18.67 -25.26
CA ALA A 13 6.29 -19.44 -24.04
C ALA A 13 6.52 -18.60 -22.76
N ALA A 14 7.55 -17.76 -22.74
CA ALA A 14 7.82 -16.88 -21.62
C ALA A 14 6.70 -15.83 -21.42
N LEU A 15 6.21 -15.22 -22.49
CA LEU A 15 5.08 -14.28 -22.43
C LEU A 15 3.79 -14.98 -21.95
N ALA A 16 3.48 -16.17 -22.48
CA ALA A 16 2.34 -16.94 -22.03
C ALA A 16 2.45 -17.30 -20.53
N MET A 17 3.65 -17.73 -20.09
CA MET A 17 3.90 -18.02 -18.69
C MET A 17 3.74 -16.75 -17.82
N GLY A 18 4.21 -15.59 -18.30
CA GLY A 18 4.01 -14.30 -17.62
C GLY A 18 2.55 -14.00 -17.38
N THR A 19 1.70 -14.16 -18.40
CA THR A 19 0.25 -13.95 -18.29
C THR A 19 -0.40 -14.94 -17.32
N PHE A 20 0.02 -16.21 -17.31
CA PHE A 20 -0.50 -17.18 -16.34
C PHE A 20 -0.06 -16.85 -14.91
N VAL A 21 1.20 -16.46 -14.69
CA VAL A 21 1.69 -16.06 -13.37
C VAL A 21 0.95 -14.82 -12.88
N GLU A 22 0.72 -13.84 -13.74
CA GLU A 22 -0.06 -12.65 -13.41
C GLU A 22 -1.50 -13.01 -12.98
N THR A 23 -2.15 -13.94 -13.68
CA THR A 23 -3.50 -14.38 -13.38
C THR A 23 -3.59 -15.20 -12.09
N TRP A 24 -2.60 -16.08 -11.83
CA TRP A 24 -2.62 -16.98 -10.66
C TRP A 24 -2.10 -16.31 -9.39
N TYR A 25 -1.24 -15.32 -9.52
CA TYR A 25 -0.58 -14.63 -8.42
C TYR A 25 -0.89 -13.12 -8.46
N ASN A 26 -0.01 -12.33 -9.08
CA ASN A 26 -0.18 -10.90 -9.32
C ASN A 26 0.87 -10.38 -10.31
N THR A 27 0.68 -9.14 -10.76
CA THR A 27 1.57 -8.46 -11.72
C THR A 27 3.00 -8.35 -11.21
N ASP A 28 3.21 -8.05 -9.91
CA ASP A 28 4.54 -7.89 -9.34
C ASP A 28 5.32 -9.20 -9.34
N THR A 29 4.64 -10.33 -9.06
CA THR A 29 5.24 -11.66 -9.17
C THR A 29 5.66 -11.97 -10.60
N ALA A 30 4.80 -11.67 -11.58
CA ALA A 30 5.14 -11.86 -13.00
C ALA A 30 6.32 -10.99 -13.43
N LYS A 31 6.38 -9.73 -12.95
CA LYS A 31 7.54 -8.85 -13.17
C LYS A 31 8.82 -9.47 -12.59
N ILE A 32 8.80 -9.94 -11.34
CA ILE A 32 9.99 -10.49 -10.67
C ILE A 32 10.47 -11.78 -11.33
N TRP A 33 9.56 -12.74 -11.58
CA TRP A 33 9.97 -14.08 -12.05
C TRP A 33 10.27 -14.14 -13.54
N ILE A 34 9.63 -13.29 -14.35
CA ILE A 34 9.69 -13.39 -15.80
C ILE A 34 10.21 -12.11 -16.44
N TYR A 35 9.46 -11.00 -16.37
CA TYR A 35 9.76 -9.83 -17.18
C TYR A 35 11.05 -9.12 -16.75
N ASN A 36 11.39 -9.13 -15.44
CA ASN A 36 12.61 -8.55 -14.90
C ASN A 36 13.72 -9.59 -14.66
N ALA A 37 13.48 -10.85 -15.03
CA ALA A 37 14.47 -11.90 -14.84
C ALA A 37 15.61 -11.79 -15.86
N TRP A 38 16.85 -12.02 -15.40
CA TRP A 38 18.06 -11.97 -16.25
C TRP A 38 17.99 -12.89 -17.48
N TRP A 39 17.32 -14.05 -17.38
CA TRP A 39 17.15 -14.98 -18.49
C TRP A 39 16.24 -14.43 -19.59
N PHE A 40 15.22 -13.63 -19.24
CA PHE A 40 14.36 -12.94 -20.20
C PHE A 40 15.14 -11.86 -20.96
N GLU A 41 15.97 -11.11 -20.25
CA GLU A 41 16.90 -10.14 -20.86
C GLU A 41 17.89 -10.81 -21.81
N LEU A 42 18.42 -11.98 -21.42
CA LEU A 42 19.30 -12.76 -22.28
C LEU A 42 18.63 -13.15 -23.60
N ILE A 43 17.33 -13.52 -23.58
CA ILE A 43 16.56 -13.78 -24.80
C ILE A 43 16.54 -12.53 -25.70
N MET A 44 16.31 -11.34 -25.16
CA MET A 44 16.32 -10.08 -25.92
C MET A 44 17.67 -9.80 -26.55
N VAL A 45 18.75 -9.96 -25.79
CA VAL A 45 20.13 -9.81 -26.31
C VAL A 45 20.41 -10.81 -27.42
N LEU A 46 20.00 -12.07 -27.26
CA LEU A 46 20.17 -13.10 -28.28
C LEU A 46 19.36 -12.79 -29.56
N PHE A 47 18.18 -12.18 -29.44
CA PHE A 47 17.45 -11.67 -30.60
C PHE A 47 18.25 -10.61 -31.36
N VAL A 48 18.79 -9.60 -30.68
CA VAL A 48 19.58 -8.54 -31.31
C VAL A 48 20.80 -9.12 -32.02
N VAL A 49 21.55 -9.99 -31.35
CA VAL A 49 22.74 -10.67 -31.94
C VAL A 49 22.34 -11.48 -33.16
N ASN A 50 21.22 -12.20 -33.10
CA ASN A 50 20.73 -12.99 -34.22
C ASN A 50 20.28 -12.12 -35.41
N PHE A 51 19.58 -11.01 -35.16
CA PHE A 51 19.17 -10.07 -36.21
C PHE A 51 20.41 -9.45 -36.89
N ILE A 52 21.39 -8.97 -36.12
CA ILE A 52 22.64 -8.41 -36.66
C ILE A 52 23.40 -9.49 -37.49
N GLY A 53 23.52 -10.69 -36.95
CA GLY A 53 24.13 -11.81 -37.65
C GLY A 53 23.45 -12.16 -38.98
N ASN A 54 22.12 -12.12 -39.01
CA ASN A 54 21.33 -12.37 -40.23
C ASN A 54 21.53 -11.23 -41.27
N ILE A 55 21.59 -9.96 -40.84
CA ILE A 55 21.88 -8.83 -41.72
C ILE A 55 23.21 -9.07 -42.48
N GLY A 56 24.25 -9.45 -41.75
CA GLY A 56 25.57 -9.76 -42.35
C GLY A 56 25.52 -11.01 -43.22
N ARG A 57 24.99 -12.13 -42.69
CA ARG A 57 24.97 -13.43 -43.36
C ARG A 57 24.23 -13.41 -44.70
N TYR A 58 23.09 -12.75 -44.76
CA TYR A 58 22.24 -12.70 -45.95
C TYR A 58 22.49 -11.45 -46.80
N ARG A 59 23.53 -10.68 -46.46
CA ARG A 59 23.88 -9.45 -47.18
C ARG A 59 22.70 -8.52 -47.39
N LEU A 60 21.91 -8.29 -46.33
CA LEU A 60 20.65 -7.54 -46.40
C LEU A 60 20.86 -6.06 -46.72
N LEU A 61 22.06 -5.52 -46.60
CA LEU A 61 22.43 -4.15 -47.01
C LEU A 61 22.42 -3.92 -48.52
N LYS A 62 22.34 -5.00 -49.35
CA LYS A 62 22.17 -4.83 -50.78
C LYS A 62 20.79 -4.25 -51.10
N ARG A 63 20.75 -3.37 -52.12
CA ARG A 63 19.53 -2.66 -52.51
C ARG A 63 18.32 -3.60 -52.82
N GLU A 64 18.63 -4.77 -53.32
CA GLU A 64 17.63 -5.79 -53.64
C GLU A 64 16.91 -6.36 -52.38
N ASN A 65 17.58 -6.30 -51.22
CA ASN A 65 17.11 -6.89 -49.96
C ASN A 65 16.63 -5.83 -48.94
N TRP A 66 16.49 -4.59 -49.35
CA TRP A 66 16.22 -3.45 -48.45
C TRP A 66 14.95 -3.61 -47.60
N ALA A 67 13.90 -4.17 -48.17
CA ALA A 67 12.66 -4.44 -47.40
C ALA A 67 12.91 -5.37 -46.22
N VAL A 68 13.71 -6.43 -46.42
CA VAL A 68 14.06 -7.38 -45.36
C VAL A 68 15.05 -6.75 -44.37
N PHE A 69 15.97 -5.90 -44.84
CA PHE A 69 16.87 -5.15 -43.98
C PHE A 69 16.10 -4.22 -43.05
N VAL A 70 15.16 -3.42 -43.56
CA VAL A 70 14.32 -2.51 -42.75
C VAL A 70 13.55 -3.27 -41.69
N LEU A 71 12.99 -4.44 -42.02
CA LEU A 71 12.31 -5.29 -41.05
C LEU A 71 13.22 -5.74 -39.91
N HIS A 72 14.44 -6.19 -40.21
CA HIS A 72 15.41 -6.61 -39.19
C HIS A 72 15.89 -5.41 -38.34
N ALA A 73 16.17 -4.28 -38.98
CA ALA A 73 16.55 -3.05 -38.29
C ALA A 73 15.45 -2.55 -37.36
N SER A 74 14.19 -2.58 -37.79
CA SER A 74 13.03 -2.18 -36.97
C SER A 74 12.93 -3.00 -35.69
N TRP A 75 13.12 -4.32 -35.78
CA TRP A 75 13.12 -5.18 -34.60
C TRP A 75 14.26 -4.84 -33.62
N ILE A 76 15.46 -4.56 -34.16
CA ILE A 76 16.59 -4.12 -33.33
C ILE A 76 16.24 -2.81 -32.61
N PHE A 77 15.69 -1.83 -33.33
CA PHE A 77 15.29 -0.54 -32.73
C PHE A 77 14.20 -0.69 -31.66
N ILE A 78 13.21 -1.58 -31.87
CA ILE A 78 12.17 -1.87 -30.87
C ILE A 78 12.81 -2.45 -29.61
N ILE A 79 13.72 -3.44 -29.73
CA ILE A 79 14.36 -4.05 -28.55
C ILE A 79 15.28 -3.05 -27.84
N VAL A 80 16.04 -2.24 -28.58
CA VAL A 80 16.88 -1.19 -27.99
C VAL A 80 16.01 -0.13 -27.29
N GLY A 81 14.93 0.31 -27.95
CA GLY A 81 13.97 1.24 -27.35
C GLY A 81 13.35 0.70 -26.06
N ALA A 82 12.95 -0.57 -26.06
CA ALA A 82 12.48 -1.24 -24.84
C ALA A 82 13.53 -1.26 -23.72
N GLY A 83 14.80 -1.45 -24.07
CA GLY A 83 15.92 -1.33 -23.13
C GLY A 83 16.08 0.09 -22.57
N VAL A 84 15.95 1.12 -23.41
CA VAL A 84 15.99 2.51 -22.96
C VAL A 84 14.85 2.80 -21.99
N THR A 85 13.62 2.43 -22.35
CA THR A 85 12.44 2.58 -21.48
C THR A 85 12.65 1.87 -20.14
N ARG A 86 13.21 0.67 -20.16
CA ARG A 86 13.41 -0.11 -18.93
C ARG A 86 14.46 0.45 -17.98
N TYR A 87 15.56 1.00 -18.48
CA TYR A 87 16.73 1.36 -17.66
C TYR A 87 16.94 2.87 -17.47
N ILE A 88 16.30 3.69 -18.29
CA ILE A 88 16.57 5.13 -18.34
C ILE A 88 15.32 5.97 -18.13
N SER A 89 14.12 5.46 -18.47
CA SER A 89 12.89 6.26 -18.36
C SER A 89 12.35 6.28 -16.95
N ASP A 90 11.74 7.41 -16.60
CA ASP A 90 10.84 7.53 -15.45
C ASP A 90 9.40 7.52 -15.96
N GLU A 91 8.58 6.67 -15.37
CA GLU A 91 7.16 6.52 -15.71
C GLU A 91 6.28 6.87 -14.52
N GLY A 92 5.14 7.52 -14.81
CA GLY A 92 4.20 7.87 -13.76
C GLY A 92 2.86 8.32 -14.31
N LYS A 93 1.93 8.54 -13.39
CA LYS A 93 0.56 8.99 -13.68
C LYS A 93 0.38 10.45 -13.30
N LEU A 94 -0.18 11.23 -14.21
CA LEU A 94 -0.60 12.58 -13.99
C LEU A 94 -2.12 12.67 -14.18
N ALA A 95 -2.86 12.79 -13.07
CA ALA A 95 -4.30 12.94 -13.10
C ALA A 95 -4.64 14.44 -13.08
N LEU A 96 -5.18 14.95 -14.18
CA LEU A 96 -5.60 16.35 -14.31
C LEU A 96 -7.10 16.40 -14.64
N ARG A 97 -7.80 17.34 -14.01
CA ARG A 97 -9.15 17.72 -14.44
C ARG A 97 -9.05 18.84 -15.48
N GLU A 98 -10.12 19.03 -16.23
CA GLU A 98 -10.19 20.11 -17.21
C GLU A 98 -9.97 21.47 -16.55
N GLY A 99 -8.96 22.22 -17.04
CA GLY A 99 -8.54 23.51 -16.49
C GLY A 99 -7.54 23.47 -15.35
N GLU A 100 -7.07 22.27 -14.92
CA GLU A 100 -6.01 22.12 -13.90
C GLU A 100 -4.63 22.01 -14.57
N GLU A 101 -3.61 22.49 -13.88
CA GLU A 101 -2.21 22.36 -14.24
C GLU A 101 -1.46 21.73 -13.07
N ALA A 102 -0.46 20.86 -13.35
CA ALA A 102 0.44 20.31 -12.34
C ALA A 102 1.85 20.20 -12.92
N ASP A 103 2.85 20.41 -12.06
CA ASP A 103 4.29 20.32 -12.36
C ASP A 103 4.92 19.03 -11.78
N PHE A 104 4.10 18.10 -11.32
CA PHE A 104 4.53 16.82 -10.77
C PHE A 104 3.68 15.66 -11.29
N TYR A 105 4.22 14.47 -11.29
CA TYR A 105 3.51 13.23 -11.55
C TYR A 105 3.75 12.21 -10.44
N THR A 106 2.85 11.27 -10.28
CA THR A 106 3.00 10.18 -9.32
C THR A 106 3.70 9.01 -10.00
N SER A 107 4.89 8.64 -9.52
CA SER A 107 5.63 7.49 -10.04
C SER A 107 4.84 6.19 -9.82
N GLU A 108 4.93 5.27 -10.79
CA GLU A 108 4.41 3.89 -10.64
C GLU A 108 5.34 2.98 -9.85
N LEU A 109 6.57 3.44 -9.60
CA LEU A 109 7.56 2.70 -8.83
C LEU A 109 7.29 2.82 -7.32
N THR A 110 7.52 1.75 -6.60
CA THR A 110 7.44 1.73 -5.14
C THR A 110 8.82 1.99 -4.54
N TYR A 111 8.88 2.87 -3.56
CA TYR A 111 10.13 3.22 -2.88
C TYR A 111 10.04 2.97 -1.38
N ILE A 112 11.16 2.50 -0.80
CA ILE A 112 11.39 2.59 0.64
C ILE A 112 12.29 3.79 0.89
N THR A 113 11.82 4.71 1.72
CA THR A 113 12.62 5.83 2.22
C THR A 113 12.96 5.58 3.69
N ALA A 114 14.20 5.21 3.94
CA ALA A 114 14.73 5.06 5.29
C ALA A 114 15.41 6.35 5.74
N GLN A 115 15.10 6.81 6.96
CA GLN A 115 15.62 8.06 7.51
C GLN A 115 16.18 7.83 8.91
N VAL A 116 17.35 8.42 9.18
CA VAL A 116 17.99 8.43 10.48
C VAL A 116 18.15 9.87 10.91
N ASP A 117 17.49 10.25 12.00
CA ASP A 117 17.51 11.58 12.56
C ASP A 117 18.39 11.63 13.82
N GLY A 118 19.12 12.70 14.00
CA GLY A 118 19.93 12.93 15.18
C GLY A 118 20.34 14.38 15.33
N THR A 119 21.08 14.67 16.39
CA THR A 119 21.63 16.01 16.65
C THR A 119 23.16 15.95 16.58
N TYR A 120 23.76 16.84 15.84
CA TYR A 120 25.21 17.01 15.76
C TYR A 120 25.56 18.47 16.01
N GLU A 121 26.45 18.71 16.99
CA GLU A 121 26.85 20.07 17.42
C GLU A 121 25.65 21.00 17.70
N GLY A 122 24.58 20.44 18.30
CA GLY A 122 23.36 21.18 18.64
C GLY A 122 22.41 21.43 17.45
N GLN A 123 22.76 21.01 16.25
CA GLN A 123 21.92 21.16 15.06
C GLN A 123 21.23 19.82 14.71
N PRO A 124 19.94 19.85 14.34
CA PRO A 124 19.27 18.66 13.83
C PRO A 124 19.87 18.25 12.49
N LEU A 125 20.14 16.97 12.33
CA LEU A 125 20.69 16.39 11.11
C LEU A 125 19.91 15.15 10.72
N ARG A 126 19.63 15.00 9.42
CA ARG A 126 18.96 13.84 8.84
C ARG A 126 19.84 13.18 7.80
N LYS A 127 19.95 11.87 7.86
CA LYS A 127 20.49 11.04 6.77
C LYS A 127 19.37 10.19 6.23
N ALA A 128 19.10 10.30 4.92
CA ALA A 128 18.02 9.56 4.27
C ALA A 128 18.56 8.79 3.07
N LYS A 129 17.94 7.65 2.79
CA LYS A 129 18.16 6.86 1.58
C LYS A 129 16.82 6.41 1.03
N GLN A 130 16.57 6.74 -0.22
CA GLN A 130 15.45 6.22 -0.99
C GLN A 130 15.95 5.10 -1.89
N THR A 131 15.25 3.99 -1.92
CA THR A 131 15.58 2.82 -2.74
C THR A 131 14.32 2.31 -3.40
N GLU A 132 14.37 2.15 -4.70
CA GLU A 132 13.31 1.48 -5.46
C GLU A 132 13.24 0.01 -5.04
N VAL A 133 12.03 -0.49 -4.84
CA VAL A 133 11.76 -1.87 -4.46
C VAL A 133 10.60 -2.44 -5.27
N LEU A 134 10.69 -3.71 -5.57
CA LEU A 134 9.61 -4.47 -6.16
C LEU A 134 9.37 -5.70 -5.28
N PHE A 135 8.30 -5.64 -4.49
CA PHE A 135 7.96 -6.68 -3.54
C PHE A 135 6.71 -7.45 -3.97
N SER A 136 6.71 -8.74 -3.68
CA SER A 136 5.54 -9.59 -3.89
C SER A 136 5.39 -10.58 -2.74
N GLU A 137 4.14 -10.93 -2.42
CA GLU A 137 3.79 -11.94 -1.42
C GLU A 137 4.45 -13.30 -1.70
N PHE A 138 4.67 -13.62 -3.00
CA PHE A 138 5.14 -14.92 -3.47
C PHE A 138 6.63 -14.98 -3.75
N THR A 139 7.37 -13.93 -3.38
CA THR A 139 8.82 -13.84 -3.62
C THR A 139 9.57 -13.52 -2.33
N SER A 140 10.89 -13.73 -2.36
CA SER A 140 11.75 -13.27 -1.27
C SER A 140 11.94 -11.76 -1.37
N ASN A 141 11.51 -11.02 -0.35
CA ASN A 141 11.61 -9.58 -0.27
C ASN A 141 12.75 -9.21 0.66
N ASN A 142 13.78 -8.58 0.14
CA ASN A 142 14.96 -8.20 0.90
C ASN A 142 15.23 -6.69 0.75
N TYR A 143 15.42 -6.02 1.87
CA TYR A 143 15.92 -4.65 1.90
C TYR A 143 16.85 -4.51 3.11
N SER A 144 18.03 -3.94 2.88
CA SER A 144 18.93 -3.58 3.97
C SER A 144 19.70 -2.30 3.65
N TRP A 145 19.97 -1.53 4.69
CA TRP A 145 20.80 -0.35 4.62
C TRP A 145 21.70 -0.26 5.84
N ALA A 146 22.98 -0.51 5.62
CA ALA A 146 24.03 -0.28 6.60
C ALA A 146 24.77 1.01 6.24
N SER A 147 25.02 1.87 7.22
CA SER A 147 25.76 3.12 7.06
C SER A 147 26.21 3.64 8.41
N ASP A 148 26.98 4.73 8.41
CA ASP A 148 27.32 5.45 9.61
C ASP A 148 26.51 6.76 9.73
N PHE A 149 26.22 7.19 10.95
CA PHE A 149 25.69 8.51 11.25
C PHE A 149 26.62 9.20 12.26
N LYS A 150 27.49 10.08 11.73
CA LYS A 150 28.49 10.81 12.52
C LYS A 150 29.34 9.92 13.44
N GLY A 151 29.90 8.85 12.87
CA GLY A 151 30.77 7.90 13.56
C GLY A 151 30.05 6.83 14.39
N LYS A 152 28.72 6.75 14.29
CA LYS A 152 27.91 5.66 14.85
C LYS A 152 27.33 4.82 13.73
N ASP A 153 27.75 3.56 13.64
CA ASP A 153 27.22 2.64 12.68
C ASP A 153 25.78 2.28 12.99
N PHE A 154 24.95 2.14 11.95
CA PHE A 154 23.60 1.66 12.05
C PHE A 154 23.29 0.68 10.91
N HIS A 155 22.30 -0.18 11.15
CA HIS A 155 21.78 -1.13 10.18
C HIS A 155 20.24 -1.13 10.25
N ILE A 156 19.62 -0.95 9.09
CA ILE A 156 18.16 -1.04 8.91
C ILE A 156 17.90 -2.23 7.99
N GLU A 157 17.06 -3.14 8.41
CA GLU A 157 16.72 -4.35 7.65
C GLU A 157 15.20 -4.55 7.62
N LEU A 158 14.68 -4.98 6.45
CA LEU A 158 13.30 -5.43 6.33
C LEU A 158 13.16 -6.80 6.99
N THR A 159 12.43 -6.86 8.09
CA THR A 159 12.19 -8.12 8.81
C THR A 159 11.04 -8.92 8.21
N ARG A 160 10.03 -8.25 7.64
CA ARG A 160 8.86 -8.90 7.06
C ARG A 160 8.15 -7.98 6.08
N PHE A 161 7.68 -8.55 4.98
CA PHE A 161 6.72 -7.94 4.06
C PHE A 161 5.38 -8.66 4.18
N ILE A 162 4.29 -7.90 4.29
CA ILE A 162 2.92 -8.41 4.31
C ILE A 162 2.15 -7.68 3.21
N ALA A 163 1.77 -8.41 2.18
CA ALA A 163 0.99 -7.84 1.09
C ALA A 163 -0.43 -7.51 1.55
N ASN A 164 -0.98 -6.39 1.07
CA ASN A 164 -2.32 -5.94 1.41
C ASN A 164 -2.59 -5.97 2.94
N ALA A 165 -1.62 -5.47 3.71
CA ALA A 165 -1.69 -5.49 5.15
C ALA A 165 -2.76 -4.50 5.67
N GLU A 166 -3.59 -4.99 6.59
CA GLU A 166 -4.48 -4.18 7.41
C GLU A 166 -4.26 -4.48 8.89
N GLU A 167 -4.45 -3.46 9.71
CA GLU A 167 -4.54 -3.68 11.14
C GLU A 167 -5.83 -4.44 11.47
N SER A 168 -5.66 -5.55 12.18
CA SER A 168 -6.77 -6.39 12.64
C SER A 168 -6.65 -6.63 14.12
N PHE A 169 -7.78 -6.53 14.81
CA PHE A 169 -7.86 -6.90 16.21
C PHE A 169 -8.00 -8.41 16.36
N VAL A 170 -7.12 -9.00 17.17
CA VAL A 170 -7.19 -10.42 17.54
C VAL A 170 -7.38 -10.53 19.04
N GLU A 171 -8.44 -11.24 19.44
CA GLU A 171 -8.72 -11.49 20.86
C GLU A 171 -7.59 -12.32 21.49
N ASP A 172 -7.03 -11.84 22.60
CA ASP A 172 -5.98 -12.49 23.36
C ASP A 172 -6.25 -12.22 24.86
N PRO A 173 -6.53 -13.25 25.65
CA PRO A 173 -6.81 -13.08 27.09
C PRO A 173 -5.65 -12.42 27.87
N SER A 174 -4.43 -12.53 27.37
CA SER A 174 -3.23 -11.89 27.94
C SER A 174 -2.93 -10.51 27.35
N GLY A 175 -3.74 -10.08 26.37
CA GLY A 175 -3.57 -8.80 25.67
C GLY A 175 -4.08 -7.61 26.46
N GLU A 176 -3.97 -6.45 25.84
CA GLU A 176 -4.44 -5.18 26.39
C GLU A 176 -5.93 -4.99 26.11
N GLU A 177 -6.55 -4.03 26.79
CA GLU A 177 -7.97 -3.74 26.63
C GLU A 177 -8.18 -2.73 25.50
N TYR A 178 -9.09 -3.06 24.58
CA TYR A 178 -9.48 -2.22 23.46
C TYR A 178 -10.99 -2.02 23.40
N LEU A 179 -11.39 -0.83 22.97
CA LEU A 179 -12.77 -0.50 22.66
C LEU A 179 -12.93 -0.38 21.15
N LYS A 180 -13.85 -1.15 20.59
CA LYS A 180 -14.20 -1.03 19.17
C LYS A 180 -15.13 0.16 18.97
N ILE A 181 -14.76 1.04 18.05
CA ILE A 181 -15.56 2.19 17.60
C ILE A 181 -15.82 1.99 16.11
N VAL A 182 -17.10 2.00 15.72
CA VAL A 182 -17.48 1.94 14.32
C VAL A 182 -17.96 3.33 13.91
N GLU A 183 -17.19 3.99 13.08
CA GLU A 183 -17.57 5.28 12.52
C GLU A 183 -18.47 5.10 11.31
N SER A 184 -19.53 5.89 11.21
CA SER A 184 -20.44 5.95 10.08
C SER A 184 -20.29 7.32 9.39
N SER A 185 -19.25 7.50 8.59
CA SER A 185 -19.01 8.69 7.81
C SER A 185 -19.04 8.36 6.31
N GLY A 186 -19.82 9.11 5.54
CA GLY A 186 -19.84 8.99 4.08
C GLY A 186 -20.40 7.70 3.48
N GLY A 187 -21.11 6.87 4.25
CA GLY A 187 -21.77 5.65 3.76
C GLY A 187 -20.95 4.37 3.89
N GLU A 188 -19.69 4.44 4.28
CA GLU A 188 -18.86 3.29 4.65
C GLU A 188 -18.56 3.35 6.15
N GLY A 189 -18.71 2.21 6.86
CA GLY A 189 -18.36 2.10 8.27
C GLY A 189 -16.85 1.83 8.40
N HIS A 190 -16.12 2.72 9.09
CA HIS A 190 -14.71 2.50 9.44
C HIS A 190 -14.64 1.94 10.86
N GLU A 191 -13.88 0.86 11.04
CA GLU A 191 -13.63 0.25 12.33
C GLU A 191 -12.33 0.78 12.94
N HIS A 192 -12.42 1.26 14.17
CA HIS A 192 -11.27 1.72 14.95
C HIS A 192 -11.21 0.96 16.27
N TYR A 193 -10.02 0.73 16.76
CA TYR A 193 -9.77 0.07 18.04
C TYR A 193 -8.98 1.00 18.94
N LEU A 194 -9.65 1.58 19.94
CA LEU A 194 -9.04 2.50 20.89
C LEU A 194 -8.53 1.72 22.12
N LYS A 195 -7.22 1.80 22.35
CA LYS A 195 -6.57 1.15 23.48
C LYS A 195 -6.92 1.83 24.79
N ALA A 196 -7.17 1.07 25.86
CA ALA A 196 -7.36 1.64 27.20
C ALA A 196 -6.13 2.43 27.66
N GLY A 197 -6.36 3.61 28.20
CA GLY A 197 -5.30 4.55 28.61
C GLY A 197 -4.73 5.40 27.47
N SER A 198 -5.26 5.34 26.26
CA SER A 198 -4.83 6.16 25.12
C SER A 198 -5.77 7.32 24.79
N LEU A 199 -5.23 8.25 24.00
CA LEU A 199 -5.94 9.32 23.32
C LEU A 199 -5.61 9.20 21.84
N GLU A 200 -6.62 9.12 21.00
CA GLU A 200 -6.46 9.08 19.56
C GLU A 200 -7.34 10.11 18.86
N ASN A 201 -6.94 10.53 17.68
CA ASN A 201 -7.67 11.52 16.91
C ASN A 201 -8.33 10.84 15.71
N PHE A 202 -9.65 10.76 15.71
CA PHE A 202 -10.45 10.22 14.63
C PHE A 202 -11.04 11.37 13.81
N HIS A 203 -10.54 11.57 12.60
CA HIS A 203 -10.97 12.62 11.66
C HIS A 203 -11.07 14.03 12.25
N GLY A 204 -10.10 14.39 13.12
CA GLY A 204 -10.07 15.69 13.76
C GLY A 204 -10.76 15.76 15.12
N LEU A 205 -11.40 14.67 15.57
CA LEU A 205 -12.06 14.58 16.85
C LEU A 205 -11.23 13.73 17.84
N PRO A 206 -10.67 14.31 18.88
CA PRO A 206 -9.92 13.56 19.88
C PRO A 206 -10.86 12.75 20.77
N ILE A 207 -10.60 11.46 20.90
CA ILE A 207 -11.32 10.53 21.77
C ILE A 207 -10.32 9.85 22.70
N SER A 208 -10.59 9.85 23.97
CA SER A 208 -9.78 9.18 24.99
C SER A 208 -10.55 8.04 25.66
N LEU A 209 -9.85 7.00 26.04
CA LEU A 209 -10.39 5.86 26.76
C LEU A 209 -9.62 5.67 28.07
N ASN A 210 -10.33 5.76 29.21
CA ASN A 210 -9.77 5.64 30.56
C ASN A 210 -8.56 6.56 30.82
N LYS A 211 -8.50 7.69 30.10
CA LYS A 211 -7.49 8.75 30.24
C LYS A 211 -8.15 10.11 30.08
N PRO A 212 -8.77 10.66 31.14
CA PRO A 212 -9.44 11.95 31.06
C PRO A 212 -8.54 13.02 30.45
N THR A 213 -8.96 13.58 29.32
CA THR A 213 -8.22 14.57 28.55
C THR A 213 -9.10 15.78 28.28
N GLU A 214 -8.61 16.97 28.55
CA GLU A 214 -9.31 18.22 28.25
C GLU A 214 -9.49 18.41 26.74
N GLY A 215 -10.65 18.83 26.31
CA GLY A 215 -10.96 19.03 24.88
C GLY A 215 -11.29 17.76 24.10
N ALA A 216 -11.21 16.58 24.70
CA ALA A 216 -11.53 15.30 24.07
C ALA A 216 -12.90 14.76 24.49
N ILE A 217 -13.47 13.88 23.68
CA ILE A 217 -14.54 12.99 24.12
C ILE A 217 -13.89 11.94 25.03
N ASN A 218 -14.29 11.91 26.29
CA ASN A 218 -13.73 11.00 27.27
C ASN A 218 -14.68 9.83 27.51
N LEU A 219 -14.22 8.62 27.24
CA LEU A 219 -14.88 7.37 27.54
C LEU A 219 -14.23 6.77 28.77
N GLN A 220 -15.00 6.57 29.82
CA GLN A 220 -14.54 5.94 31.06
C GLN A 220 -15.29 4.63 31.23
N ILE A 221 -14.58 3.51 31.14
CA ILE A 221 -15.15 2.16 31.26
C ILE A 221 -14.40 1.46 32.39
N THR A 222 -15.10 1.28 33.50
CA THR A 222 -14.58 0.66 34.72
C THR A 222 -15.50 -0.47 35.15
N PRO A 223 -15.11 -1.31 36.11
CA PRO A 223 -16.01 -2.33 36.67
C PRO A 223 -17.27 -1.76 37.30
N GLU A 224 -17.24 -0.49 37.72
CA GLU A 224 -18.36 0.19 38.39
C GLU A 224 -19.36 0.80 37.39
N GLY A 225 -18.95 0.97 36.11
CA GLY A 225 -19.82 1.51 35.07
C GLY A 225 -19.09 2.08 33.88
N SER A 226 -19.87 2.37 32.86
CA SER A 226 -19.39 2.99 31.63
C SER A 226 -19.98 4.39 31.50
N TYR A 227 -19.13 5.39 31.24
CA TYR A 227 -19.50 6.79 31.17
C TYR A 227 -18.89 7.48 29.97
N ILE A 228 -19.56 8.53 29.50
CA ILE A 228 -19.09 9.41 28.44
C ILE A 228 -19.19 10.86 28.90
N SER A 229 -18.17 11.65 28.61
CA SER A 229 -18.25 13.11 28.67
C SER A 229 -17.67 13.73 27.41
N SER A 230 -18.23 14.85 26.97
CA SER A 230 -17.84 15.50 25.72
C SER A 230 -17.79 17.00 25.85
N PRO A 231 -16.78 17.67 25.29
CA PRO A 231 -16.74 19.13 25.20
C PRO A 231 -17.75 19.69 24.17
N TYR A 232 -18.41 18.81 23.42
CA TYR A 232 -19.41 19.17 22.43
C TYR A 232 -20.79 18.73 22.85
N LEU A 233 -21.80 19.53 22.51
CA LEU A 233 -23.20 19.09 22.60
C LEU A 233 -23.41 18.02 21.52
N GLY A 234 -24.07 16.93 21.88
CA GLY A 234 -24.34 15.83 20.97
C GLY A 234 -25.65 15.13 21.23
N SER A 235 -25.84 14.03 20.56
CA SER A 235 -26.99 13.14 20.77
C SER A 235 -26.58 11.69 20.54
N TYR A 236 -27.35 10.77 21.07
CA TYR A 236 -27.31 9.37 20.69
C TYR A 236 -28.71 8.83 20.40
N MET A 237 -28.80 7.91 19.47
CA MET A 237 -30.02 7.25 19.07
C MET A 237 -29.90 5.76 19.35
N THR A 238 -30.88 5.22 20.05
CA THR A 238 -31.00 3.78 20.30
C THR A 238 -31.37 3.05 19.02
N MET A 239 -30.68 1.96 18.71
CA MET A 239 -30.92 1.19 17.46
C MET A 239 -32.27 0.44 17.48
N THR A 240 -32.78 0.13 18.68
CA THR A 240 -33.97 -0.73 18.85
C THR A 240 -35.28 0.03 18.61
N ASP A 241 -35.43 1.20 19.21
CA ASP A 241 -36.67 1.98 19.20
C ASP A 241 -36.53 3.39 18.59
N GLN A 242 -35.33 3.67 18.05
CA GLN A 242 -34.96 4.91 17.36
C GLN A 242 -35.22 6.19 18.19
N LYS A 243 -35.22 6.07 19.49
CA LYS A 243 -35.34 7.23 20.38
C LYS A 243 -34.04 7.99 20.45
N VAL A 244 -34.13 9.30 20.39
CA VAL A 244 -32.98 10.21 20.44
C VAL A 244 -32.89 10.82 21.83
N PHE A 245 -31.70 10.78 22.40
CA PHE A 245 -31.32 11.36 23.68
C PHE A 245 -30.19 12.37 23.48
N THR A 246 -30.16 13.39 24.34
CA THR A 246 -29.14 14.42 24.30
C THR A 246 -27.89 14.00 25.08
N VAL A 247 -26.70 14.21 24.50
CA VAL A 247 -25.44 14.17 25.21
C VAL A 247 -25.08 15.61 25.62
N ALA A 248 -25.21 15.90 26.91
CA ALA A 248 -24.94 17.24 27.44
C ALA A 248 -23.42 17.56 27.36
N LYS A 249 -23.12 18.80 27.00
CA LYS A 249 -21.75 19.30 26.98
C LYS A 249 -21.17 19.32 28.39
N ASP A 250 -19.86 18.97 28.51
CA ASP A 250 -19.05 19.03 29.73
C ASP A 250 -19.67 18.31 30.95
N SER A 251 -20.54 17.30 30.68
CA SER A 251 -21.22 16.52 31.71
C SER A 251 -20.91 15.03 31.53
N MET A 252 -20.61 14.38 32.63
CA MET A 252 -20.45 12.92 32.65
C MET A 252 -21.80 12.24 32.68
N GLN A 253 -22.03 11.31 31.76
CA GLN A 253 -23.29 10.61 31.55
C GLN A 253 -23.05 9.12 31.33
N PRO A 254 -24.05 8.24 31.64
CA PRO A 254 -23.92 6.83 31.36
C PRO A 254 -23.71 6.58 29.86
N LEU A 255 -22.70 5.81 29.52
CA LEU A 255 -22.39 5.35 28.16
C LEU A 255 -23.34 4.22 27.76
N GLN A 256 -23.94 4.33 26.59
CA GLN A 256 -24.81 3.31 26.04
C GLN A 256 -24.13 2.61 24.85
N TYR A 257 -24.08 1.29 24.91
CA TYR A 257 -23.61 0.48 23.79
C TYR A 257 -24.70 0.27 22.75
N ARG A 258 -24.32 0.01 21.50
CA ARG A 258 -25.24 -0.24 20.37
C ARG A 258 -26.18 0.93 20.09
N CYS A 259 -25.70 2.13 20.33
CA CYS A 259 -26.38 3.38 20.01
C CYS A 259 -25.57 4.17 19.01
N LEU A 260 -26.24 4.89 18.11
CA LEU A 260 -25.60 5.79 17.18
C LEU A 260 -25.38 7.14 17.84
N TYR A 261 -24.16 7.45 18.18
CA TYR A 261 -23.73 8.76 18.66
C TYR A 261 -23.52 9.73 17.51
N ASN A 262 -23.88 10.99 17.73
CA ASN A 262 -23.56 12.11 16.86
C ASN A 262 -23.01 13.24 17.73
N ILE A 263 -21.70 13.37 17.78
CA ILE A 263 -20.99 14.30 18.64
C ILE A 263 -19.87 14.97 17.84
N GLY A 264 -19.78 16.30 17.88
CA GLY A 264 -18.72 17.05 17.19
C GLY A 264 -18.69 16.85 15.66
N GLY A 265 -19.83 16.46 15.05
CA GLY A 265 -19.92 16.19 13.62
C GLY A 265 -19.58 14.74 13.22
N MET A 266 -19.05 13.94 14.14
CA MET A 266 -18.77 12.52 13.93
C MET A 266 -19.95 11.66 14.33
N ARG A 267 -20.26 10.65 13.51
CA ARG A 267 -21.25 9.61 13.82
C ARG A 267 -20.54 8.30 14.09
N PHE A 268 -20.74 7.74 15.25
CA PHE A 268 -20.10 6.48 15.64
C PHE A 268 -20.98 5.60 16.51
N VAL A 269 -20.68 4.33 16.53
CA VAL A 269 -21.33 3.31 17.34
C VAL A 269 -20.25 2.60 18.16
N LEU A 270 -20.60 2.29 19.41
CA LEU A 270 -19.83 1.41 20.28
C LEU A 270 -20.58 0.06 20.34
N PRO A 271 -20.20 -0.93 19.52
CA PRO A 271 -20.98 -2.15 19.37
C PRO A 271 -20.94 -3.06 20.60
N GLU A 272 -19.84 -3.03 21.34
CA GLU A 272 -19.55 -3.96 22.44
C GLU A 272 -18.66 -3.32 23.49
N PRO A 273 -18.64 -3.88 24.72
CA PRO A 273 -17.71 -3.45 25.77
C PRO A 273 -16.23 -3.70 25.40
N LEU A 274 -15.33 -3.33 26.34
CA LEU A 274 -13.90 -3.60 26.21
C LEU A 274 -13.62 -5.07 25.97
N LYS A 275 -12.70 -5.34 25.06
CA LYS A 275 -12.16 -6.67 24.79
C LYS A 275 -10.65 -6.68 24.99
N LYS A 276 -10.15 -7.79 25.52
CA LYS A 276 -8.70 -8.03 25.61
C LYS A 276 -8.19 -8.61 24.32
N GLY A 277 -7.10 -8.04 23.82
CA GLY A 277 -6.51 -8.49 22.57
C GLY A 277 -5.25 -7.71 22.21
N LYS A 278 -4.87 -7.86 20.95
CA LYS A 278 -3.74 -7.14 20.35
C LYS A 278 -4.04 -6.76 18.91
N MET A 279 -3.52 -5.62 18.50
CA MET A 279 -3.50 -5.22 17.09
C MET A 279 -2.39 -5.98 16.38
N VAL A 280 -2.72 -6.60 15.25
CA VAL A 280 -1.78 -7.33 14.40
C VAL A 280 -1.93 -6.88 12.96
N MET A 281 -0.82 -6.83 12.23
CA MET A 281 -0.86 -6.64 10.79
C MET A 281 -1.15 -7.98 10.13
N ALA A 282 -2.27 -8.07 9.42
CA ALA A 282 -2.68 -9.26 8.70
C ALA A 282 -2.92 -8.95 7.23
N SER A 283 -2.65 -9.93 6.35
CA SER A 283 -2.97 -9.81 4.93
C SER A 283 -4.47 -9.98 4.70
N ILE A 284 -5.07 -9.06 3.94
CA ILE A 284 -6.44 -9.22 3.48
C ILE A 284 -6.42 -10.15 2.27
N ALA A 285 -7.31 -11.16 2.26
CA ALA A 285 -7.46 -12.02 1.09
C ALA A 285 -7.86 -11.17 -0.13
N ALA A 286 -7.15 -11.33 -1.25
CA ALA A 286 -7.35 -10.59 -2.49
C ALA A 286 -8.83 -10.54 -2.95
N ASN A 287 -9.57 -11.63 -2.73
CA ASN A 287 -10.99 -11.76 -3.09
C ASN A 287 -11.92 -10.80 -2.35
N LYS A 288 -11.57 -10.36 -1.13
CA LYS A 288 -12.36 -9.36 -0.40
C LYS A 288 -12.14 -7.96 -0.93
N ARG A 289 -10.94 -7.67 -1.41
CA ARG A 289 -10.58 -6.36 -1.97
C ARG A 289 -11.18 -6.18 -3.36
N THR A 290 -11.11 -7.20 -4.20
CA THR A 290 -11.72 -7.20 -5.54
C THR A 290 -13.23 -7.01 -5.46
N ALA A 291 -13.91 -7.68 -4.53
CA ALA A 291 -15.36 -7.51 -4.32
C ALA A 291 -15.72 -6.10 -3.81
N ALA A 292 -14.88 -5.49 -2.97
CA ALA A 292 -15.09 -4.12 -2.48
C ALA A 292 -14.79 -3.06 -3.55
N GLU A 293 -13.81 -3.30 -4.43
CA GLU A 293 -13.48 -2.44 -5.55
C GLU A 293 -14.51 -2.54 -6.68
N GLU A 294 -15.02 -3.72 -6.97
CA GLU A 294 -16.12 -3.92 -7.93
C GLU A 294 -17.43 -3.27 -7.47
N ALA A 295 -17.72 -3.31 -6.18
CA ALA A 295 -18.88 -2.63 -5.61
C ALA A 295 -18.82 -1.10 -5.68
N LYS A 296 -17.62 -0.51 -5.84
CA LYS A 296 -17.41 0.95 -6.03
C LYS A 296 -17.57 1.39 -7.48
N THR A 297 -17.59 0.46 -8.43
CA THR A 297 -17.63 0.75 -9.87
C THR A 297 -19.04 0.61 -10.45
N ILE A 298 -20.03 0.20 -9.68
CA ILE A 298 -21.46 0.14 -9.97
C ILE A 298 -22.19 1.29 -9.25
#